data_845e8cd4048cfbb03877d57182597e0a
#
_entry.id   845e8cd4048cfbb03877d57182597e0a
#
_cell.length_a   1.000
_cell.length_b   1.000
_cell.length_c   1.000
_cell.angle_alpha   90.00
_cell.angle_beta   90.00
_cell.angle_gamma   90.00
#
_symmetry.space_group_name_H-M   'P 1'
#
loop_
_entity.id
_entity.type
_entity.pdbx_description
1 polymer ?
#
loop_
_entity_poly.entity_id
_entity_poly.type
_entity_poly.pdbx_seq_one_letter_code
_entity_poly.pdbx_strand_id
1 'polypeptide(L)'
;MFKEKKKMFLFYIIGLIFFTYLIVTLIMYVFQRKLLYYPNINSQIISDGLIHSFENINIKTKDNINLKGWFHLKDLKKKTILFFHGNAGTLGDRIYKLNFLGNLDVNFLIISWRGYSGSSGKPSEFGLYQDAKSALNWLNSKGITDDKIVLYGESLGTSVAIEVGQNRDFAGIILEAPFTSMIDIGQKHYPYLPVKLLLKDKYVNKNKIRNVKSPVLVMHGKEDKIVPFYMGKKIYDLANEPKFKYFTNHDDHMMNFDENLVNEIHLFLKNLN
;
A
#
# COMPACT_ATOMS: atom_id res chain seq x y z
N MET A 1 -52.96 20.75 22.60
CA MET A 1 -52.86 19.28 22.54
C MET A 1 -52.22 18.78 21.22
N PHE A 2 -52.69 19.14 20.00
CA PHE A 2 -52.13 18.70 18.71
C PHE A 2 -50.70 19.20 18.47
N LYS A 3 -50.33 20.41 18.78
CA LYS A 3 -48.96 20.98 18.63
C LYS A 3 -47.96 20.29 19.53
N GLU A 4 -48.32 19.90 20.76
CA GLU A 4 -47.44 19.22 21.68
C GLU A 4 -47.19 17.75 21.24
N LYS A 5 -48.20 17.04 20.72
CA LYS A 5 -48.04 15.71 20.17
C LYS A 5 -47.10 15.69 18.96
N LYS A 6 -47.19 16.69 18.06
CA LYS A 6 -46.27 16.86 16.93
C LYS A 6 -44.83 17.14 17.35
N LYS A 7 -44.61 17.97 18.37
CA LYS A 7 -43.25 18.23 18.92
C LYS A 7 -42.65 16.97 19.53
N MET A 8 -43.43 16.26 20.31
CA MET A 8 -43.00 15.00 20.93
C MET A 8 -42.69 13.93 19.88
N PHE A 9 -43.51 13.79 18.84
CA PHE A 9 -43.25 12.89 17.72
C PHE A 9 -41.96 13.24 16.97
N LEU A 10 -41.72 14.51 16.67
CA LEU A 10 -40.48 14.99 16.04
C LEU A 10 -39.25 14.70 16.92
N PHE A 11 -39.38 14.90 18.23
CA PHE A 11 -38.30 14.56 19.18
C PHE A 11 -37.93 13.05 19.16
N TYR A 12 -38.92 12.17 19.10
CA TYR A 12 -38.67 10.72 18.97
C TYR A 12 -38.01 10.38 17.65
N ILE A 13 -38.40 10.98 16.55
CA ILE A 13 -37.77 10.77 15.23
C ILE A 13 -36.30 11.18 15.28
N ILE A 14 -36.01 12.38 15.77
CA ILE A 14 -34.65 12.91 15.89
C ILE A 14 -33.81 11.99 16.80
N GLY A 15 -34.38 11.55 17.92
CA GLY A 15 -33.74 10.62 18.84
C GLY A 15 -33.44 9.28 18.17
N LEU A 16 -34.36 8.74 17.37
CA LEU A 16 -34.16 7.50 16.62
C LEU A 16 -33.06 7.64 15.59
N ILE A 17 -33.05 8.72 14.79
CA ILE A 17 -32.01 8.99 13.80
C ILE A 17 -30.64 9.09 14.47
N PHE A 18 -30.54 9.85 15.55
CA PHE A 18 -29.30 10.02 16.31
C PHE A 18 -28.79 8.68 16.87
N PHE A 19 -29.67 7.89 17.45
CA PHE A 19 -29.30 6.58 18.01
C PHE A 19 -28.86 5.60 16.91
N THR A 20 -29.56 5.58 15.76
CA THR A 20 -29.17 4.78 14.60
C THR A 20 -27.80 5.19 14.08
N TYR A 21 -27.53 6.50 13.97
CA TYR A 21 -26.23 7.03 13.57
C TYR A 21 -25.10 6.56 14.53
N LEU A 22 -25.35 6.59 15.85
CA LEU A 22 -24.37 6.12 16.83
C LEU A 22 -24.10 4.63 16.68
N ILE A 23 -25.13 3.80 16.47
CA ILE A 23 -24.99 2.36 16.24
C ILE A 23 -24.17 2.10 14.98
N VAL A 24 -24.49 2.72 13.86
CA VAL A 24 -23.74 2.57 12.60
C VAL A 24 -22.29 2.99 12.79
N THR A 25 -22.05 4.12 13.44
CA THR A 25 -20.71 4.61 13.73
C THR A 25 -19.93 3.63 14.61
N LEU A 26 -20.55 3.05 15.62
CA LEU A 26 -19.94 2.04 16.48
C LEU A 26 -19.61 0.75 15.72
N ILE A 27 -20.52 0.27 14.88
CA ILE A 27 -20.30 -0.91 14.03
C ILE A 27 -19.09 -0.65 13.11
N MET A 28 -19.05 0.50 12.43
CA MET A 28 -17.92 0.86 11.56
C MET A 28 -16.61 0.97 12.36
N TYR A 29 -16.64 1.56 13.55
CA TYR A 29 -15.47 1.63 14.42
C TYR A 29 -14.94 0.25 14.83
N VAL A 30 -15.83 -0.69 15.18
CA VAL A 30 -15.43 -2.04 15.58
C VAL A 30 -14.87 -2.82 14.40
N PHE A 31 -15.52 -2.74 13.24
CA PHE A 31 -15.19 -3.54 12.06
C PHE A 31 -14.30 -2.82 11.03
N GLN A 32 -13.80 -1.60 11.31
CA GLN A 32 -13.04 -0.80 10.34
C GLN A 32 -11.87 -1.53 9.68
N ARG A 33 -11.14 -2.40 10.40
CA ARG A 33 -10.06 -3.19 9.82
C ARG A 33 -10.55 -4.24 8.84
N LYS A 34 -11.73 -4.80 9.02
CA LYS A 34 -12.36 -5.70 8.04
C LYS A 34 -12.86 -4.94 6.81
N LEU A 35 -13.19 -3.65 6.96
CA LEU A 35 -13.58 -2.77 5.86
C LEU A 35 -12.37 -2.20 5.13
N LEU A 36 -11.22 -2.10 5.77
CA LEU A 36 -9.99 -1.57 5.19
C LEU A 36 -9.16 -2.65 4.52
N TYR A 37 -8.97 -3.79 5.17
CA TYR A 37 -8.12 -4.88 4.66
C TYR A 37 -8.98 -5.99 4.06
N TYR A 38 -8.65 -6.38 2.83
CA TYR A 38 -9.37 -7.41 2.08
C TYR A 38 -8.46 -8.63 1.80
N PRO A 39 -8.03 -9.35 2.85
CA PRO A 39 -7.20 -10.53 2.65
C PRO A 39 -8.03 -11.66 2.03
N ASN A 40 -7.56 -12.24 0.94
CA ASN A 40 -8.11 -13.49 0.45
C ASN A 40 -7.45 -14.66 1.19
N ILE A 41 -7.99 -15.01 2.35
CA ILE A 41 -7.39 -15.98 3.29
C ILE A 41 -7.38 -17.39 2.72
N ASN A 42 -8.35 -17.73 1.89
CA ASN A 42 -8.57 -19.09 1.38
C ASN A 42 -7.80 -19.39 0.08
N SER A 43 -7.14 -18.41 -0.52
CA SER A 43 -6.36 -18.65 -1.72
C SER A 43 -5.00 -19.24 -1.39
N GLN A 44 -4.66 -20.33 -2.03
CA GLN A 44 -3.28 -20.82 -2.05
C GLN A 44 -2.39 -19.78 -2.75
N ILE A 45 -1.15 -19.66 -2.31
CA ILE A 45 -0.15 -18.88 -3.04
C ILE A 45 0.25 -19.71 -4.25
N ILE A 46 -0.41 -19.46 -5.37
CA ILE A 46 -0.16 -20.12 -6.65
C ILE A 46 0.81 -19.25 -7.43
N SER A 47 1.97 -19.81 -7.76
CA SER A 47 2.99 -19.15 -8.60
C SER A 47 2.87 -19.55 -10.08
N ASP A 48 1.84 -20.31 -10.44
CA ASP A 48 1.59 -20.70 -11.82
C ASP A 48 1.40 -19.45 -12.70
N GLY A 49 2.15 -19.39 -13.80
CA GLY A 49 2.16 -18.23 -14.68
C GLY A 49 3.31 -17.26 -14.45
N LEU A 50 4.16 -17.43 -13.42
CA LEU A 50 5.43 -16.72 -13.34
C LEU A 50 6.39 -17.23 -14.41
N ILE A 51 6.88 -16.31 -15.26
CA ILE A 51 7.82 -16.61 -16.35
C ILE A 51 9.22 -16.85 -15.80
N HIS A 52 9.56 -16.19 -14.69
CA HIS A 52 10.85 -16.29 -14.02
C HIS A 52 10.77 -17.25 -12.82
N SER A 53 11.86 -17.96 -12.55
CA SER A 53 11.96 -18.80 -11.35
C SER A 53 12.00 -17.94 -10.09
N PHE A 54 11.11 -18.19 -9.15
CA PHE A 54 11.07 -17.58 -7.83
C PHE A 54 11.23 -18.66 -6.75
N GLU A 55 11.96 -18.32 -5.72
CA GLU A 55 12.02 -19.11 -4.50
C GLU A 55 10.84 -18.75 -3.59
N ASN A 56 10.09 -19.77 -3.13
CA ASN A 56 9.12 -19.58 -2.07
C ASN A 56 9.85 -19.39 -0.74
N ILE A 57 9.66 -18.26 -0.11
CA ILE A 57 10.34 -17.91 1.13
C ILE A 57 9.38 -17.77 2.30
N ASN A 58 9.92 -17.95 3.50
CA ASN A 58 9.25 -17.70 4.77
C ASN A 58 10.11 -16.73 5.58
N ILE A 59 9.52 -15.62 6.00
CA ILE A 59 10.17 -14.62 6.85
C ILE A 59 9.47 -14.60 8.19
N LYS A 60 10.20 -14.88 9.26
CA LYS A 60 9.70 -14.77 10.62
C LYS A 60 9.93 -13.35 11.13
N THR A 61 8.85 -12.66 11.51
CA THR A 61 8.94 -11.32 12.09
C THR A 61 9.36 -11.35 13.56
N LYS A 62 9.78 -10.20 14.12
CA LYS A 62 10.14 -10.10 15.54
C LYS A 62 8.99 -10.43 16.49
N ASP A 63 7.76 -10.22 16.06
CA ASP A 63 6.52 -10.53 16.81
C ASP A 63 5.94 -11.90 16.44
N ASN A 64 6.80 -12.83 15.95
CA ASN A 64 6.48 -14.22 15.64
C ASN A 64 5.41 -14.45 14.56
N ILE A 65 5.23 -13.52 13.63
CA ILE A 65 4.41 -13.72 12.45
C ILE A 65 5.25 -14.41 11.36
N ASN A 66 4.66 -15.38 10.67
CA ASN A 66 5.27 -16.02 9.51
C ASN A 66 4.71 -15.39 8.24
N LEU A 67 5.57 -14.69 7.50
CA LEU A 67 5.23 -14.09 6.22
C LEU A 67 5.67 -15.04 5.10
N LYS A 68 4.80 -15.19 4.10
CA LYS A 68 5.12 -15.86 2.85
C LYS A 68 5.58 -14.83 1.83
N GLY A 69 6.41 -15.26 0.90
CA GLY A 69 6.85 -14.39 -0.18
C GLY A 69 7.49 -15.16 -1.32
N TRP A 70 7.79 -14.44 -2.39
CA TRP A 70 8.55 -14.92 -3.54
C TRP A 70 9.79 -14.07 -3.69
N PHE A 71 10.92 -14.74 -3.85
CA PHE A 71 12.21 -14.11 -4.07
C PHE A 71 12.84 -14.62 -5.36
N HIS A 72 13.24 -13.68 -6.20
CA HIS A 72 14.02 -13.93 -7.41
C HIS A 72 15.38 -13.27 -7.29
N LEU A 73 16.43 -14.05 -7.25
CA LEU A 73 17.80 -13.57 -7.25
C LEU A 73 18.44 -13.84 -8.60
N LYS A 74 18.81 -12.78 -9.30
CA LYS A 74 19.54 -12.82 -10.55
C LYS A 74 21.05 -12.63 -10.32
N ASP A 75 21.40 -11.62 -9.54
CA ASP A 75 22.77 -11.29 -9.16
C ASP A 75 22.77 -10.34 -7.96
N LEU A 76 23.58 -10.62 -6.93
CA LEU A 76 23.72 -9.78 -5.74
C LEU A 76 24.26 -8.37 -6.02
N LYS A 77 24.91 -8.16 -7.17
CA LYS A 77 25.38 -6.84 -7.60
C LYS A 77 24.27 -5.93 -8.13
N LYS A 78 23.13 -6.52 -8.53
CA LYS A 78 22.00 -5.79 -9.12
C LYS A 78 21.10 -5.19 -8.06
N LYS A 79 20.34 -4.16 -8.45
CA LYS A 79 19.29 -3.60 -7.62
C LYS A 79 18.22 -4.64 -7.35
N THR A 80 17.59 -4.55 -6.18
CA THR A 80 16.53 -5.45 -5.74
C THR A 80 15.27 -4.65 -5.49
N ILE A 81 14.18 -4.97 -6.20
CA ILE A 81 12.87 -4.40 -5.93
C ILE A 81 12.24 -5.15 -4.76
N LEU A 82 11.98 -4.45 -3.66
CA LEU A 82 11.14 -4.94 -2.56
C LEU A 82 9.72 -4.43 -2.78
N PHE A 83 8.83 -5.34 -3.19
CA PHE A 83 7.47 -5.02 -3.59
C PHE A 83 6.48 -5.16 -2.43
N PHE A 84 5.76 -4.10 -2.11
CA PHE A 84 4.70 -3.98 -1.12
C PHE A 84 3.35 -3.85 -1.82
N HIS A 85 2.56 -4.91 -1.83
CA HIS A 85 1.29 -4.96 -2.55
C HIS A 85 0.18 -4.13 -1.88
N GLY A 86 -0.89 -3.87 -2.63
CA GLY A 86 -2.09 -3.15 -2.17
C GLY A 86 -2.88 -3.89 -1.10
N ASN A 87 -4.05 -3.33 -0.72
CA ASN A 87 -4.86 -3.84 0.38
C ASN A 87 -5.76 -5.03 0.03
N ALA A 88 -5.79 -5.46 -1.22
CA ALA A 88 -6.66 -6.55 -1.69
C ALA A 88 -5.88 -7.62 -2.45
N GLY A 89 -6.46 -8.82 -2.51
CA GLY A 89 -5.96 -9.93 -3.31
C GLY A 89 -4.81 -10.70 -2.67
N THR A 90 -4.06 -11.36 -3.53
CA THR A 90 -2.99 -12.31 -3.22
C THR A 90 -1.72 -11.96 -3.96
N LEU A 91 -0.62 -12.66 -3.70
CA LEU A 91 0.59 -12.57 -4.53
C LEU A 91 0.32 -12.98 -5.99
N GLY A 92 -0.57 -13.97 -6.19
CA GLY A 92 -0.97 -14.45 -7.53
C GLY A 92 -1.57 -13.35 -8.41
N ASP A 93 -2.30 -12.43 -7.81
CA ASP A 93 -2.89 -11.29 -8.53
C ASP A 93 -1.84 -10.28 -9.03
N ARG A 94 -0.57 -10.42 -8.65
CA ARG A 94 0.55 -9.58 -9.09
C ARG A 94 1.48 -10.26 -10.08
N ILE A 95 1.19 -11.52 -10.47
CA ILE A 95 2.01 -12.28 -11.42
C ILE A 95 2.25 -11.50 -12.73
N TYR A 96 1.20 -10.85 -13.26
CA TYR A 96 1.35 -10.07 -14.48
C TYR A 96 2.36 -8.92 -14.33
N LYS A 97 2.33 -8.18 -13.22
CA LYS A 97 3.32 -7.13 -12.91
C LYS A 97 4.72 -7.71 -12.73
N LEU A 98 4.82 -8.80 -11.96
CA LEU A 98 6.10 -9.46 -11.70
C LEU A 98 6.74 -9.99 -12.98
N ASN A 99 5.96 -10.49 -13.94
CA ASN A 99 6.45 -10.93 -15.23
C ASN A 99 7.04 -9.75 -16.04
N PHE A 100 6.37 -8.60 -16.07
CA PHE A 100 6.91 -7.40 -16.72
C PHE A 100 8.19 -6.89 -16.02
N LEU A 101 8.16 -6.79 -14.70
CA LEU A 101 9.31 -6.36 -13.92
C LEU A 101 10.46 -7.37 -13.97
N GLY A 102 10.17 -8.67 -14.07
CA GLY A 102 11.18 -9.73 -14.21
C GLY A 102 12.01 -9.66 -15.48
N ASN A 103 11.49 -9.00 -16.53
CA ASN A 103 12.25 -8.71 -17.74
C ASN A 103 13.30 -7.59 -17.52
N LEU A 104 13.16 -6.80 -16.45
CA LEU A 104 14.18 -5.84 -16.06
C LEU A 104 15.39 -6.56 -15.44
N ASP A 105 16.53 -5.93 -15.49
CA ASP A 105 17.78 -6.52 -14.99
C ASP A 105 17.94 -6.29 -13.48
N VAL A 106 17.01 -6.80 -12.67
CA VAL A 106 16.92 -6.60 -11.22
C VAL A 106 16.55 -7.90 -10.50
N ASN A 107 16.77 -7.94 -9.19
CA ASN A 107 16.21 -8.95 -8.29
C ASN A 107 14.84 -8.49 -7.77
N PHE A 108 14.04 -9.43 -7.24
CA PHE A 108 12.74 -9.13 -6.65
C PHE A 108 12.51 -9.86 -5.34
N LEU A 109 11.91 -9.16 -4.40
CA LEU A 109 11.23 -9.74 -3.26
C LEU A 109 9.82 -9.16 -3.16
N ILE A 110 8.81 -10.01 -3.17
CA ILE A 110 7.44 -9.67 -2.81
C ILE A 110 7.01 -10.49 -1.60
N ILE A 111 6.39 -9.86 -0.61
CA ILE A 111 5.85 -10.52 0.57
C ILE A 111 4.33 -10.41 0.60
N SER A 112 3.66 -11.45 1.09
CA SER A 112 2.26 -11.41 1.49
C SER A 112 2.16 -10.82 2.90
N TRP A 113 1.34 -9.77 3.07
CA TRP A 113 1.15 -9.15 4.38
C TRP A 113 0.63 -10.13 5.43
N ARG A 114 0.91 -9.86 6.71
CA ARG A 114 0.28 -10.60 7.82
C ARG A 114 -1.23 -10.68 7.66
N GLY A 115 -1.79 -11.88 7.83
CA GLY A 115 -3.22 -12.15 7.66
C GLY A 115 -3.70 -12.25 6.21
N TYR A 116 -2.85 -12.03 5.21
CA TYR A 116 -3.11 -12.31 3.81
C TYR A 116 -2.67 -13.74 3.45
N SER A 117 -3.04 -14.21 2.26
CA SER A 117 -2.81 -15.59 1.79
C SER A 117 -1.47 -16.17 2.22
N GLY A 118 -1.50 -17.25 2.96
CA GLY A 118 -0.34 -17.99 3.42
C GLY A 118 0.44 -17.36 4.57
N SER A 119 0.25 -16.08 4.89
CA SER A 119 0.88 -15.40 6.03
C SER A 119 -0.01 -15.43 7.26
N SER A 120 0.59 -15.64 8.45
CA SER A 120 -0.14 -15.65 9.71
C SER A 120 -0.46 -14.24 10.24
N GLY A 121 -1.27 -14.14 11.29
CA GLY A 121 -1.55 -12.89 11.99
C GLY A 121 -2.77 -12.14 11.48
N LYS A 122 -2.85 -10.85 11.81
CA LYS A 122 -3.94 -9.93 11.41
C LYS A 122 -3.36 -8.60 10.99
N PRO A 123 -3.85 -7.99 9.88
CA PRO A 123 -3.30 -6.74 9.37
C PRO A 123 -3.64 -5.55 10.26
N SER A 124 -2.69 -4.62 10.33
CA SER A 124 -2.82 -3.29 10.94
C SER A 124 -1.70 -2.40 10.41
N GLU A 125 -1.83 -1.09 10.50
CA GLU A 125 -0.79 -0.13 10.08
C GLU A 125 0.56 -0.48 10.69
N PHE A 126 0.62 -0.60 12.02
CA PHE A 126 1.86 -0.97 12.71
C PHE A 126 2.37 -2.36 12.29
N GLY A 127 1.46 -3.33 12.11
CA GLY A 127 1.81 -4.68 11.69
C GLY A 127 2.48 -4.70 10.32
N LEU A 128 1.91 -4.02 9.32
CA LEU A 128 2.48 -3.97 7.97
C LEU A 128 3.87 -3.29 7.97
N TYR A 129 4.09 -2.31 8.83
CA TYR A 129 5.41 -1.70 9.01
C TYR A 129 6.44 -2.69 9.59
N GLN A 130 6.02 -3.57 10.52
CA GLN A 130 6.88 -4.63 11.05
C GLN A 130 7.18 -5.70 9.98
N ASP A 131 6.20 -6.02 9.13
CA ASP A 131 6.39 -6.96 8.02
C ASP A 131 7.45 -6.44 7.05
N ALA A 132 7.34 -5.18 6.65
CA ALA A 132 8.32 -4.54 5.76
C ALA A 132 9.72 -4.48 6.37
N LYS A 133 9.84 -4.12 7.66
CA LYS A 133 11.13 -4.13 8.37
C LYS A 133 11.73 -5.54 8.41
N SER A 134 10.90 -6.57 8.56
CA SER A 134 11.36 -7.95 8.56
C SER A 134 11.83 -8.41 7.19
N ALA A 135 11.14 -7.99 6.11
CA ALA A 135 11.57 -8.23 4.73
C ALA A 135 12.90 -7.54 4.42
N LEU A 136 13.08 -6.28 4.84
CA LEU A 136 14.35 -5.56 4.73
C LEU A 136 15.49 -6.27 5.46
N ASN A 137 15.26 -6.68 6.71
CA ASN A 137 16.27 -7.41 7.49
C ASN A 137 16.63 -8.75 6.82
N TRP A 138 15.65 -9.41 6.21
CA TRP A 138 15.87 -10.64 5.47
C TRP A 138 16.75 -10.40 4.24
N LEU A 139 16.49 -9.36 3.44
CA LEU A 139 17.34 -8.97 2.31
C LEU A 139 18.77 -8.62 2.77
N ASN A 140 18.90 -7.82 3.85
CA ASN A 140 20.21 -7.49 4.40
C ASN A 140 20.97 -8.73 4.86
N SER A 141 20.30 -9.75 5.43
CA SER A 141 20.91 -11.03 5.81
C SER A 141 21.40 -11.85 4.61
N LYS A 142 20.88 -11.58 3.40
CA LYS A 142 21.33 -12.16 2.13
C LYS A 142 22.46 -11.35 1.46
N GLY A 143 22.94 -10.28 2.11
CA GLY A 143 24.01 -9.42 1.58
C GLY A 143 23.51 -8.32 0.64
N ILE A 144 22.19 -8.09 0.58
CA ILE A 144 21.59 -7.01 -0.22
C ILE A 144 21.37 -5.80 0.69
N THR A 145 22.20 -4.78 0.55
CA THR A 145 22.21 -3.55 1.36
C THR A 145 21.18 -2.54 0.88
N ASP A 146 20.82 -1.58 1.73
CA ASP A 146 19.75 -0.61 1.45
C ASP A 146 20.01 0.21 0.17
N ASP A 147 21.25 0.58 -0.10
CA ASP A 147 21.68 1.29 -1.31
C ASP A 147 21.46 0.51 -2.62
N LYS A 148 21.18 -0.78 -2.53
CA LYS A 148 20.78 -1.65 -3.66
C LYS A 148 19.28 -1.95 -3.66
N ILE A 149 18.52 -1.55 -2.65
CA ILE A 149 17.10 -1.83 -2.56
C ILE A 149 16.30 -0.67 -3.15
N VAL A 150 15.35 -1.00 -4.04
CA VAL A 150 14.30 -0.11 -4.51
C VAL A 150 13.00 -0.54 -3.86
N LEU A 151 12.42 0.32 -3.03
CA LEU A 151 11.11 0.05 -2.43
C LEU A 151 10.01 0.31 -3.47
N TYR A 152 9.16 -0.64 -3.73
CA TYR A 152 8.00 -0.49 -4.60
C TYR A 152 6.72 -0.63 -3.78
N GLY A 153 5.92 0.41 -3.70
CA GLY A 153 4.61 0.37 -3.04
C GLY A 153 3.47 0.51 -4.04
N GLU A 154 2.48 -0.38 -3.97
CA GLU A 154 1.22 -0.32 -4.71
C GLU A 154 0.10 0.09 -3.76
N SER A 155 -0.62 1.19 -4.02
CA SER A 155 -1.78 1.63 -3.23
C SER A 155 -1.47 1.67 -1.72
N LEU A 156 -2.05 0.80 -0.90
CA LEU A 156 -1.73 0.67 0.53
C LEU A 156 -0.22 0.46 0.77
N GLY A 157 0.44 -0.32 -0.08
CA GLY A 157 1.88 -0.57 -0.02
C GLY A 157 2.73 0.69 -0.15
N THR A 158 2.21 1.76 -0.79
CA THR A 158 2.92 3.06 -0.87
C THR A 158 3.16 3.65 0.51
N SER A 159 2.19 3.48 1.43
CA SER A 159 2.33 3.94 2.81
C SER A 159 3.42 3.19 3.56
N VAL A 160 3.57 1.91 3.26
CA VAL A 160 4.61 1.08 3.87
C VAL A 160 5.98 1.46 3.32
N ALA A 161 6.09 1.64 1.98
CA ALA A 161 7.32 2.09 1.34
C ALA A 161 7.77 3.47 1.88
N ILE A 162 6.84 4.42 2.01
CA ILE A 162 7.12 5.74 2.61
C ILE A 162 7.55 5.60 4.07
N GLU A 163 6.87 4.79 4.88
CA GLU A 163 7.20 4.60 6.30
C GLU A 163 8.63 4.09 6.49
N VAL A 164 9.00 3.02 5.79
CA VAL A 164 10.33 2.42 5.96
C VAL A 164 11.42 3.19 5.23
N GLY A 165 11.04 4.01 4.25
CA GLY A 165 11.94 4.89 3.49
C GLY A 165 12.38 6.15 4.24
N GLN A 166 11.70 6.52 5.36
CA GLN A 166 12.08 7.70 6.12
C GLN A 166 13.48 7.54 6.72
N ASN A 167 14.31 8.60 6.60
CA ASN A 167 15.62 8.70 7.22
C ASN A 167 16.58 7.53 6.92
N ARG A 168 16.41 6.87 5.77
CA ARG A 168 17.26 5.80 5.24
C ARG A 168 17.57 6.09 3.79
N ASP A 169 18.72 5.64 3.33
CA ASP A 169 19.21 5.88 1.97
C ASP A 169 19.06 4.59 1.14
N PHE A 170 17.86 4.41 0.57
CA PHE A 170 17.59 3.35 -0.41
C PHE A 170 18.02 3.78 -1.82
N ALA A 171 18.25 2.82 -2.73
CA ALA A 171 18.52 3.14 -4.11
C ALA A 171 17.43 4.02 -4.72
N GLY A 172 16.16 3.74 -4.41
CA GLY A 172 15.01 4.55 -4.84
C GLY A 172 13.70 4.05 -4.27
N ILE A 173 12.63 4.80 -4.49
CA ILE A 173 11.27 4.46 -4.06
C ILE A 173 10.30 4.67 -5.22
N ILE A 174 9.50 3.67 -5.55
CA ILE A 174 8.44 3.72 -6.55
C ILE A 174 7.10 3.67 -5.83
N LEU A 175 6.23 4.62 -6.10
CA LEU A 175 4.92 4.78 -5.48
C LEU A 175 3.83 4.73 -6.57
N GLU A 176 3.11 3.62 -6.67
CA GLU A 176 1.99 3.42 -7.59
C GLU A 176 0.67 3.74 -6.89
N ALA A 177 -0.09 4.70 -7.40
CA ALA A 177 -1.36 5.19 -6.85
C ALA A 177 -1.27 5.58 -5.34
N PRO A 178 -0.30 6.42 -4.92
CA PRO A 178 -0.15 6.81 -3.53
C PRO A 178 -1.24 7.78 -3.08
N PHE A 179 -1.54 7.74 -1.78
CA PHE A 179 -2.52 8.63 -1.14
C PHE A 179 -1.91 9.47 -0.02
N THR A 180 -2.57 10.59 0.32
CA THR A 180 -2.10 11.53 1.35
C THR A 180 -2.21 10.98 2.77
N SER A 181 -3.35 10.34 3.08
CA SER A 181 -3.58 9.57 4.31
C SER A 181 -4.85 8.73 4.18
N MET A 182 -4.95 7.66 4.98
CA MET A 182 -6.19 6.89 5.07
C MET A 182 -7.32 7.71 5.68
N ILE A 183 -7.00 8.74 6.47
CA ILE A 183 -7.98 9.72 6.96
C ILE A 183 -8.61 10.47 5.78
N ASP A 184 -7.79 10.98 4.85
CA ASP A 184 -8.28 11.77 3.72
C ASP A 184 -9.12 10.90 2.77
N ILE A 185 -8.72 9.64 2.53
CA ILE A 185 -9.53 8.66 1.78
C ILE A 185 -10.86 8.40 2.51
N GLY A 186 -10.81 8.10 3.80
CA GLY A 186 -12.01 7.81 4.57
C GLY A 186 -12.97 9.01 4.63
N GLN A 187 -12.48 10.24 4.74
CA GLN A 187 -13.32 11.45 4.68
C GLN A 187 -13.95 11.66 3.30
N LYS A 188 -13.25 11.28 2.22
CA LYS A 188 -13.79 11.35 0.87
C LYS A 188 -14.94 10.36 0.66
N HIS A 189 -14.81 9.13 1.14
CA HIS A 189 -15.80 8.07 0.94
C HIS A 189 -16.91 8.07 2.00
N TYR A 190 -16.64 8.58 3.21
CA TYR A 190 -17.55 8.60 4.36
C TYR A 190 -17.60 10.00 5.01
N PRO A 191 -18.03 11.05 4.26
CA PRO A 191 -17.98 12.44 4.73
C PRO A 191 -18.87 12.71 5.96
N TYR A 192 -19.85 11.85 6.21
CA TYR A 192 -20.78 11.94 7.33
C TYR A 192 -20.24 11.29 8.63
N LEU A 193 -19.06 10.63 8.59
CA LEU A 193 -18.44 10.05 9.77
C LEU A 193 -17.27 10.91 10.27
N PRO A 194 -17.03 10.96 11.59
CA PRO A 194 -15.88 11.64 12.16
C PRO A 194 -14.60 10.81 12.00
N VAL A 195 -14.20 10.51 10.74
CA VAL A 195 -13.12 9.59 10.36
C VAL A 195 -11.82 9.90 11.08
N LYS A 196 -11.43 11.18 11.15
CA LYS A 196 -10.19 11.62 11.78
C LYS A 196 -10.08 11.17 13.25
N LEU A 197 -11.23 11.14 13.97
CA LEU A 197 -11.31 10.74 15.37
C LEU A 197 -11.31 9.22 15.51
N LEU A 198 -12.06 8.52 14.65
CA LEU A 198 -12.38 7.11 14.82
C LEU A 198 -11.37 6.16 14.17
N LEU A 199 -10.66 6.61 13.12
CA LEU A 199 -9.79 5.72 12.35
C LEU A 199 -8.56 5.29 13.17
N LYS A 200 -8.35 3.97 13.27
CA LYS A 200 -7.23 3.34 13.98
C LYS A 200 -5.94 3.35 13.14
N ASP A 201 -6.07 2.93 11.88
CA ASP A 201 -4.95 2.79 10.94
C ASP A 201 -4.97 3.99 9.98
N LYS A 202 -4.13 4.99 10.25
CA LYS A 202 -4.23 6.35 9.67
C LYS A 202 -3.37 6.58 8.44
N TYR A 203 -2.23 5.91 8.32
CA TYR A 203 -1.29 5.98 7.20
C TYR A 203 -1.04 7.42 6.71
N VAL A 204 -0.48 8.28 7.58
CA VAL A 204 -0.33 9.72 7.29
C VAL A 204 0.89 9.99 6.41
N ASN A 205 0.80 9.67 5.12
CA ASN A 205 1.89 9.71 4.16
C ASN A 205 2.37 11.13 3.85
N LYS A 206 1.45 12.11 3.77
CA LYS A 206 1.77 13.51 3.49
C LYS A 206 2.75 14.15 4.47
N ASN A 207 2.84 13.62 5.70
CA ASN A 207 3.79 14.11 6.69
C ASN A 207 5.14 13.38 6.58
N LYS A 208 5.11 12.09 6.20
CA LYS A 208 6.25 11.19 6.17
C LYS A 208 7.11 11.34 4.92
N ILE A 209 6.49 11.59 3.76
CA ILE A 209 7.20 11.69 2.48
C ILE A 209 8.30 12.74 2.48
N ARG A 210 8.17 13.80 3.26
CA ARG A 210 9.17 14.86 3.43
C ARG A 210 10.47 14.38 4.10
N ASN A 211 10.42 13.24 4.82
CA ASN A 211 11.57 12.63 5.48
C ASN A 211 12.25 11.56 4.59
N VAL A 212 11.72 11.30 3.40
CA VAL A 212 12.32 10.41 2.42
C VAL A 212 13.41 11.18 1.67
N LYS A 213 14.63 10.65 1.66
CA LYS A 213 15.79 11.25 1.00
C LYS A 213 16.13 10.58 -0.32
N SER A 214 15.76 9.30 -0.46
CA SER A 214 15.98 8.52 -1.67
C SER A 214 15.21 9.11 -2.86
N PRO A 215 15.68 8.93 -4.10
CA PRO A 215 14.94 9.27 -5.32
C PRO A 215 13.54 8.65 -5.32
N VAL A 216 12.52 9.40 -5.71
CA VAL A 216 11.11 8.94 -5.71
C VAL A 216 10.50 9.01 -7.11
N LEU A 217 9.92 7.91 -7.59
CA LEU A 217 9.02 7.90 -8.75
C LEU A 217 7.57 7.78 -8.27
N VAL A 218 6.72 8.73 -8.62
CA VAL A 218 5.28 8.68 -8.34
C VAL A 218 4.52 8.39 -9.63
N MET A 219 3.76 7.29 -9.64
CA MET A 219 2.94 6.87 -10.77
C MET A 219 1.45 6.91 -10.37
N HIS A 220 0.58 7.48 -11.23
CA HIS A 220 -0.86 7.59 -10.91
C HIS A 220 -1.71 7.82 -12.15
N GLY A 221 -2.84 7.10 -12.23
CA GLY A 221 -3.85 7.32 -13.25
C GLY A 221 -4.82 8.47 -12.88
N LYS A 222 -5.17 9.32 -13.83
CA LYS A 222 -6.09 10.44 -13.57
C LYS A 222 -7.54 10.01 -13.39
N GLU A 223 -7.92 8.83 -13.86
CA GLU A 223 -9.27 8.28 -13.71
C GLU A 223 -9.46 7.42 -12.45
N ASP A 224 -8.45 7.40 -11.56
CA ASP A 224 -8.51 6.67 -10.29
C ASP A 224 -9.66 7.19 -9.40
N LYS A 225 -10.68 6.32 -9.20
CA LYS A 225 -11.87 6.60 -8.38
C LYS A 225 -11.72 6.11 -6.95
N ILE A 226 -10.72 5.27 -6.67
CA ILE A 226 -10.44 4.70 -5.34
C ILE A 226 -9.55 5.67 -4.57
N VAL A 227 -8.40 6.01 -5.15
CA VAL A 227 -7.47 7.01 -4.64
C VAL A 227 -7.46 8.20 -5.60
N PRO A 228 -8.16 9.29 -5.32
CA PRO A 228 -8.23 10.42 -6.24
C PRO A 228 -6.85 10.94 -6.65
N PHE A 229 -6.65 11.16 -7.94
CA PHE A 229 -5.39 11.60 -8.54
C PHE A 229 -4.70 12.76 -7.80
N TYR A 230 -5.47 13.74 -7.28
CA TYR A 230 -4.91 14.88 -6.53
C TYR A 230 -4.11 14.45 -5.30
N MET A 231 -4.38 13.27 -4.72
CA MET A 231 -3.61 12.74 -3.58
C MET A 231 -2.22 12.30 -4.01
N GLY A 232 -2.10 11.56 -5.11
CA GLY A 232 -0.81 11.17 -5.67
C GLY A 232 0.01 12.38 -6.13
N LYS A 233 -0.66 13.33 -6.82
CA LYS A 233 -0.03 14.61 -7.17
C LYS A 233 0.49 15.33 -5.92
N LYS A 234 -0.28 15.36 -4.83
CA LYS A 234 0.15 15.97 -3.57
C LYS A 234 1.35 15.27 -2.94
N ILE A 235 1.42 13.93 -3.00
CA ILE A 235 2.60 13.17 -2.54
C ILE A 235 3.82 13.54 -3.37
N TYR A 236 3.70 13.61 -4.72
CA TYR A 236 4.77 14.07 -5.60
C TYR A 236 5.23 15.48 -5.24
N ASP A 237 4.30 16.43 -5.06
CA ASP A 237 4.63 17.82 -4.73
C ASP A 237 5.39 17.94 -3.40
N LEU A 238 5.11 17.07 -2.44
CA LEU A 238 5.71 17.05 -1.10
C LEU A 238 7.02 16.26 -1.01
N ALA A 239 7.30 15.38 -1.96
CA ALA A 239 8.53 14.60 -2.01
C ALA A 239 9.75 15.50 -2.25
N ASN A 240 10.88 15.11 -1.68
CA ASN A 240 12.16 15.78 -1.91
C ASN A 240 12.71 15.44 -3.31
N GLU A 241 13.61 16.29 -3.81
CA GLU A 241 14.40 15.97 -5.01
C GLU A 241 15.52 14.92 -4.69
N PRO A 242 15.88 14.06 -5.64
CA PRO A 242 15.33 13.96 -7.00
C PRO A 242 13.99 13.19 -6.99
N LYS A 243 13.01 13.71 -7.72
CA LYS A 243 11.68 13.10 -7.86
C LYS A 243 11.23 13.08 -9.31
N PHE A 244 10.54 12.00 -9.66
CA PHE A 244 10.04 11.70 -10.98
C PHE A 244 8.55 11.43 -10.93
N LYS A 245 7.85 11.60 -12.05
CA LYS A 245 6.41 11.32 -12.12
C LYS A 245 6.05 10.65 -13.43
N TYR A 246 5.12 9.70 -13.35
CA TYR A 246 4.42 9.13 -14.48
C TYR A 246 2.91 9.21 -14.25
N PHE A 247 2.28 10.22 -14.84
CA PHE A 247 0.85 10.48 -14.68
C PHE A 247 0.14 10.23 -16.00
N THR A 248 -0.78 9.25 -16.01
CA THR A 248 -1.52 8.87 -17.21
C THR A 248 -2.91 9.50 -17.24
N ASN A 249 -3.44 9.72 -18.44
CA ASN A 249 -4.76 10.37 -18.59
C ASN A 249 -5.93 9.38 -18.47
N HIS A 250 -5.70 8.09 -18.74
CA HIS A 250 -6.75 7.09 -18.96
C HIS A 250 -6.70 5.91 -17.99
N ASP A 251 -5.65 5.82 -17.15
CA ASP A 251 -5.55 4.74 -16.19
C ASP A 251 -6.42 5.00 -14.97
N ASP A 252 -6.98 3.91 -14.46
CA ASP A 252 -7.67 3.86 -13.17
C ASP A 252 -6.70 3.51 -12.02
N HIS A 253 -7.24 3.00 -10.90
CA HIS A 253 -6.48 2.65 -9.72
C HIS A 253 -5.41 1.57 -9.95
N MET A 254 -5.68 0.62 -10.83
CA MET A 254 -4.79 -0.53 -11.07
C MET A 254 -3.68 -0.24 -12.09
N MET A 255 -3.66 0.91 -12.68
CA MET A 255 -2.80 1.35 -13.77
C MET A 255 -2.54 0.27 -14.83
N ASN A 256 -2.55 0.62 -16.07
CA ASN A 256 -2.23 -0.32 -17.13
C ASN A 256 -0.74 -0.59 -17.14
N PHE A 257 -0.34 -1.81 -16.77
CA PHE A 257 1.06 -2.21 -16.68
C PHE A 257 1.58 -2.62 -18.06
N ASP A 258 1.63 -1.64 -18.97
CA ASP A 258 2.07 -1.77 -20.36
C ASP A 258 3.57 -1.48 -20.53
N GLU A 259 4.04 -1.56 -21.78
CA GLU A 259 5.44 -1.28 -22.12
C GLU A 259 5.86 0.14 -21.76
N ASN A 260 4.96 1.13 -21.82
CA ASN A 260 5.28 2.52 -21.53
C ASN A 260 5.57 2.70 -20.03
N LEU A 261 4.68 2.14 -19.19
CA LEU A 261 4.87 2.19 -17.73
C LEU A 261 6.13 1.42 -17.32
N VAL A 262 6.37 0.24 -17.88
CA VAL A 262 7.57 -0.56 -17.62
C VAL A 262 8.83 0.17 -18.06
N ASN A 263 8.79 0.85 -19.19
CA ASN A 263 9.92 1.68 -19.67
C ASN A 263 10.22 2.85 -18.72
N GLU A 264 9.20 3.52 -18.19
CA GLU A 264 9.40 4.57 -17.18
C GLU A 264 10.07 4.03 -15.91
N ILE A 265 9.65 2.85 -15.45
CA ILE A 265 10.32 2.17 -14.32
C ILE A 265 11.77 1.85 -14.69
N HIS A 266 12.02 1.32 -15.91
CA HIS A 266 13.37 1.03 -16.38
C HIS A 266 14.26 2.27 -16.41
N LEU A 267 13.75 3.37 -16.97
CA LEU A 267 14.48 4.66 -17.00
C LEU A 267 14.78 5.18 -15.59
N PHE A 268 13.81 5.07 -14.68
CA PHE A 268 14.03 5.43 -13.28
C PHE A 268 15.15 4.59 -12.67
N LEU A 269 15.09 3.25 -12.79
CA LEU A 269 16.10 2.32 -12.27
C LEU A 269 17.50 2.58 -12.84
N LYS A 270 17.59 2.94 -14.13
CA LYS A 270 18.85 3.26 -14.81
C LYS A 270 19.48 4.56 -14.30
N ASN A 271 18.67 5.52 -13.87
CA ASN A 271 19.12 6.80 -13.35
C ASN A 271 19.48 6.76 -11.84
N LEU A 272 19.28 5.62 -11.19
CA LEU A 272 19.72 5.43 -9.80
C LEU A 272 21.21 5.05 -9.76
N ASN A 273 21.95 5.65 -8.84
CA ASN A 273 23.37 5.38 -8.61
C ASN A 273 23.61 3.96 -8.07
#